data_6e83b912aec948da444baabcde91965f
#
_entry.id   6e83b912aec948da444baabcde91965f
#
_cell.length_a   1.000
_cell.length_b   1.000
_cell.length_c   1.000
_cell.angle_alpha   90.00
_cell.angle_beta   90.00
_cell.angle_gamma   90.00
#
_symmetry.space_group_name_H-M   'P 1'
#
loop_
_entity.id
_entity.type
_entity.pdbx_description
1 polymer ?
#
loop_
_entity_poly.entity_id
_entity_poly.type
_entity_poly.pdbx_seq_one_letter_code
_entity_poly.pdbx_strand_id
1 'polypeptide(L)'
;MLFYKRHQKPGVRGVELHKALGADYSKVLSLLDEYLKPMDLEVKTVFEEEKTPEKPTVEELDKARFYVALRGELQTKDKLIGWRIDDLAGLAITISYIISKKGQASRKDVERLLSEKMPNWKVGLNIDRYIRYGYLGQDDNGQLFLDWRTRAEVDQKALINMLLSSDTQGTTTAEPSEERKNQK
;
A
#
# COMPACT_ATOMS: atom_id res chain seq x y z
N MET A 1 -13.22 -0.47 15.93
CA MET A 1 -11.79 -0.80 16.02
C MET A 1 -11.27 -1.44 14.72
N LEU A 2 -11.87 -2.54 14.25
CA LEU A 2 -11.43 -3.26 13.03
C LEU A 2 -11.59 -2.44 11.74
N PHE A 3 -12.64 -1.64 11.60
CA PHE A 3 -12.86 -0.80 10.42
C PHE A 3 -11.99 0.46 10.44
N TYR A 4 -12.05 1.24 11.52
CA TYR A 4 -11.28 2.47 11.67
C TYR A 4 -11.02 2.78 13.14
N LYS A 5 -9.79 3.21 13.44
CA LYS A 5 -9.42 3.79 14.73
C LYS A 5 -9.14 5.28 14.52
N ARG A 6 -9.96 6.15 15.10
CA ARG A 6 -9.85 7.62 15.01
C ARG A 6 -9.81 8.16 13.57
N HIS A 7 -10.55 7.53 12.65
CA HIS A 7 -10.66 7.93 11.24
C HIS A 7 -9.33 7.98 10.44
N GLN A 8 -8.27 7.35 10.90
CA GLN A 8 -6.95 7.44 10.26
C GLN A 8 -6.40 6.09 9.83
N LYS A 9 -6.30 5.13 10.74
CA LYS A 9 -5.77 3.78 10.43
C LYS A 9 -6.82 2.73 10.71
N PRO A 10 -7.13 1.85 9.75
CA PRO A 10 -7.94 0.68 10.05
C PRO A 10 -7.14 -0.31 10.89
N GLY A 11 -7.86 -1.16 11.61
CA GLY A 11 -7.28 -2.31 12.27
C GLY A 11 -6.80 -2.08 13.69
N VAL A 12 -6.64 -3.22 14.35
CA VAL A 12 -6.31 -3.35 15.77
C VAL A 12 -5.28 -4.46 15.93
N ARG A 13 -4.38 -4.35 16.91
CA ARG A 13 -3.44 -5.43 17.24
C ARG A 13 -4.12 -6.56 18.00
N GLY A 14 -3.63 -7.80 17.82
CA GLY A 14 -4.14 -8.96 18.53
C GLY A 14 -4.11 -8.79 20.05
N VAL A 15 -3.05 -8.20 20.60
CA VAL A 15 -2.99 -7.86 22.05
C VAL A 15 -4.17 -7.00 22.53
N GLU A 16 -4.63 -6.05 21.71
CA GLU A 16 -5.78 -5.21 22.06
C GLU A 16 -7.09 -6.02 22.02
N LEU A 17 -7.21 -6.95 21.05
CA LEU A 17 -8.33 -7.88 20.97
C LEU A 17 -8.32 -8.89 22.12
N HIS A 18 -7.16 -9.43 22.45
CA HIS A 18 -6.99 -10.33 23.59
C HIS A 18 -7.44 -9.67 24.91
N LYS A 19 -7.05 -8.41 25.13
CA LYS A 19 -7.49 -7.64 26.30
C LYS A 19 -8.99 -7.38 26.34
N ALA A 20 -9.61 -7.16 25.17
CA ALA A 20 -11.03 -6.80 25.09
C ALA A 20 -11.97 -8.00 25.07
N LEU A 21 -11.58 -9.11 24.45
CA LEU A 21 -12.42 -10.28 24.15
C LEU A 21 -11.96 -11.56 24.86
N GLY A 22 -10.76 -11.54 25.51
CA GLY A 22 -10.16 -12.70 26.14
C GLY A 22 -9.41 -13.62 25.20
N ALA A 23 -8.96 -14.77 25.69
CA ALA A 23 -8.11 -15.71 24.95
C ALA A 23 -8.78 -16.31 23.69
N ASP A 24 -10.09 -16.36 23.65
CA ASP A 24 -10.86 -16.90 22.52
C ASP A 24 -11.16 -15.89 21.42
N TYR A 25 -10.49 -14.73 21.41
CA TYR A 25 -10.76 -13.66 20.42
C TYR A 25 -10.63 -14.14 18.96
N SER A 26 -9.79 -15.13 18.68
CA SER A 26 -9.63 -15.71 17.35
C SER A 26 -10.91 -16.39 16.86
N LYS A 27 -11.63 -17.08 17.76
CA LYS A 27 -12.95 -17.70 17.43
C LYS A 27 -13.99 -16.61 17.16
N VAL A 28 -13.97 -15.54 17.93
CA VAL A 28 -14.87 -14.38 17.72
C VAL A 28 -14.60 -13.73 16.37
N LEU A 29 -13.33 -13.59 15.96
CA LEU A 29 -12.97 -13.06 14.66
C LEU A 29 -13.42 -13.98 13.51
N SER A 30 -13.28 -15.30 13.65
CA SER A 30 -13.76 -16.27 12.66
C SER A 30 -15.29 -16.18 12.49
N LEU A 31 -16.02 -16.09 13.59
CA LEU A 31 -17.46 -15.89 13.57
C LEU A 31 -17.84 -14.56 12.90
N LEU A 32 -17.13 -13.49 13.23
CA LEU A 32 -17.33 -12.17 12.60
C LEU A 32 -17.09 -12.26 11.09
N ASP A 33 -16.03 -12.96 10.64
CA ASP A 33 -15.74 -13.14 9.21
C ASP A 33 -16.90 -13.81 8.48
N GLU A 34 -17.53 -14.83 9.10
CA GLU A 34 -18.71 -15.47 8.54
C GLU A 34 -19.91 -14.50 8.37
N TYR A 35 -20.15 -13.64 9.36
CA TYR A 35 -21.20 -12.62 9.27
C TYR A 35 -20.90 -11.51 8.26
N LEU A 36 -19.63 -11.27 7.96
CA LEU A 36 -19.19 -10.26 6.99
C LEU A 36 -19.26 -10.76 5.53
N LYS A 37 -19.22 -12.06 5.29
CA LYS A 37 -19.29 -12.67 3.94
C LYS A 37 -20.45 -12.16 3.08
N PRO A 38 -21.70 -12.10 3.57
CA PRO A 38 -22.82 -11.61 2.75
C PRO A 38 -22.71 -10.13 2.34
N MET A 39 -21.81 -9.37 2.98
CA MET A 39 -21.55 -7.97 2.69
C MET A 39 -20.30 -7.76 1.83
N ASP A 40 -19.75 -8.82 1.25
CA ASP A 40 -18.47 -8.82 0.53
C ASP A 40 -17.29 -8.26 1.34
N LEU A 41 -17.33 -8.47 2.66
CA LEU A 41 -16.27 -8.08 3.59
C LEU A 41 -15.56 -9.30 4.15
N GLU A 42 -14.30 -9.11 4.56
CA GLU A 42 -13.50 -10.14 5.23
C GLU A 42 -12.60 -9.55 6.33
N VAL A 43 -12.25 -10.36 7.32
CA VAL A 43 -11.26 -10.02 8.32
C VAL A 43 -9.88 -10.44 7.82
N LYS A 44 -9.02 -9.47 7.52
CA LYS A 44 -7.61 -9.72 7.15
C LYS A 44 -6.72 -9.71 8.37
N THR A 45 -5.79 -10.67 8.40
CA THR A 45 -4.71 -10.77 9.40
C THR A 45 -3.38 -10.44 8.73
N VAL A 46 -2.64 -9.51 9.31
CA VAL A 46 -1.30 -9.13 8.83
C VAL A 46 -0.30 -9.40 9.93
N PHE A 47 0.64 -10.29 9.64
CA PHE A 47 1.73 -10.63 10.55
C PHE A 47 2.89 -9.63 10.41
N GLU A 48 3.72 -9.48 11.44
CA GLU A 48 4.91 -8.62 11.40
C GLU A 48 5.99 -9.20 10.46
N GLU A 49 6.08 -10.51 10.36
CA GLU A 49 6.98 -11.20 9.45
C GLU A 49 6.40 -11.30 8.04
N GLU A 50 7.26 -11.33 7.02
CA GLU A 50 6.84 -11.40 5.61
C GLU A 50 6.13 -12.71 5.24
N LYS A 51 6.37 -13.79 5.99
CA LYS A 51 5.75 -15.09 5.76
C LYS A 51 4.58 -15.29 6.69
N THR A 52 3.41 -15.51 6.11
CA THR A 52 2.23 -15.94 6.86
C THR A 52 2.46 -17.36 7.38
N PRO A 53 2.48 -17.59 8.70
CA PRO A 53 2.66 -18.93 9.24
C PRO A 53 1.45 -19.81 8.92
N GLU A 54 1.70 -21.07 8.57
CA GLU A 54 0.62 -22.05 8.29
C GLU A 54 -0.23 -22.33 9.55
N LYS A 55 0.38 -22.29 10.72
CA LYS A 55 -0.29 -22.43 12.02
C LYS A 55 0.26 -21.37 12.98
N PRO A 56 -0.36 -20.19 13.01
CA PRO A 56 0.11 -19.11 13.86
C PRO A 56 -0.02 -19.48 15.35
N THR A 57 1.03 -19.19 16.11
CA THR A 57 1.03 -19.28 17.57
C THR A 57 0.21 -18.12 18.18
N VAL A 58 -0.16 -18.24 19.45
CA VAL A 58 -0.86 -17.18 20.18
C VAL A 58 -0.04 -15.88 20.21
N GLU A 59 1.29 -16.00 20.38
CA GLU A 59 2.19 -14.85 20.40
C GLU A 59 2.26 -14.14 19.04
N GLU A 60 2.27 -14.88 17.94
CA GLU A 60 2.24 -14.34 16.59
C GLU A 60 0.90 -13.65 16.30
N LEU A 61 -0.22 -14.26 16.73
CA LEU A 61 -1.54 -13.65 16.63
C LEU A 61 -1.67 -12.38 17.46
N ASP A 62 -1.10 -12.35 18.67
CA ASP A 62 -1.12 -11.16 19.54
C ASP A 62 -0.34 -9.99 18.93
N LYS A 63 0.75 -10.26 18.21
CA LYS A 63 1.52 -9.26 17.46
C LYS A 63 0.85 -8.86 16.13
N ALA A 64 0.10 -9.78 15.53
CA ALA A 64 -0.58 -9.53 14.25
C ALA A 64 -1.57 -8.36 14.32
N ARG A 65 -1.85 -7.78 13.17
CA ARG A 65 -2.86 -6.74 13.00
C ARG A 65 -4.07 -7.30 12.28
N PHE A 66 -5.25 -7.01 12.81
CA PHE A 66 -6.55 -7.41 12.26
C PHE A 66 -7.32 -6.20 11.77
N TYR A 67 -7.89 -6.26 10.58
CA TYR A 67 -8.74 -5.21 10.02
C TYR A 67 -9.77 -5.81 9.06
N VAL A 68 -10.84 -5.06 8.81
CA VAL A 68 -11.87 -5.46 7.83
C VAL A 68 -11.54 -4.83 6.48
N ALA A 69 -11.58 -5.64 5.43
CA ALA A 69 -11.36 -5.24 4.06
C ALA A 69 -12.49 -5.76 3.16
N LEU A 70 -12.58 -5.24 1.95
CA LEU A 70 -13.42 -5.80 0.90
C LEU A 70 -12.86 -7.14 0.45
N ARG A 71 -13.76 -8.11 0.22
CA ARG A 71 -13.45 -9.40 -0.37
C ARG A 71 -13.41 -9.24 -1.89
N GLY A 72 -12.26 -9.52 -2.49
CA GLY A 72 -12.08 -9.41 -3.94
C GLY A 72 -11.67 -8.02 -4.43
N GLU A 73 -11.70 -7.83 -5.74
CA GLU A 73 -11.27 -6.61 -6.39
C GLU A 73 -12.41 -5.60 -6.56
N LEU A 74 -12.13 -4.33 -6.25
CA LEU A 74 -13.04 -3.23 -6.55
C LEU A 74 -13.20 -3.06 -8.06
N GLN A 75 -14.44 -2.96 -8.53
CA GLN A 75 -14.69 -2.60 -9.92
C GLN A 75 -14.25 -1.15 -10.19
N THR A 76 -13.94 -0.85 -11.46
CA THR A 76 -13.40 0.47 -11.85
C THR A 76 -14.30 1.65 -11.41
N LYS A 77 -15.63 1.45 -11.38
CA LYS A 77 -16.60 2.45 -10.91
C LYS A 77 -16.55 2.68 -9.39
N ASP A 78 -16.07 1.70 -8.62
CA ASP A 78 -16.00 1.76 -7.17
C ASP A 78 -14.65 2.31 -6.68
N LYS A 79 -13.67 2.46 -7.59
CA LYS A 79 -12.31 2.95 -7.31
C LYS A 79 -12.21 4.46 -7.08
N LEU A 80 -13.33 5.20 -7.16
CA LEU A 80 -13.38 6.66 -6.96
C LEU A 80 -13.27 7.09 -5.48
N ILE A 81 -12.53 6.34 -4.67
CA ILE A 81 -12.49 6.56 -3.23
C ILE A 81 -11.27 7.38 -2.82
N GLY A 82 -11.47 8.68 -2.71
CA GLY A 82 -10.74 9.54 -1.77
C GLY A 82 -9.28 9.88 -2.08
N TRP A 83 -8.60 9.17 -2.98
CA TRP A 83 -7.22 9.46 -3.38
C TRP A 83 -7.18 9.95 -4.83
N ARG A 84 -6.48 11.04 -5.05
CA ARG A 84 -6.20 11.49 -6.41
C ARG A 84 -5.22 10.53 -7.07
N ILE A 85 -5.33 10.37 -8.39
CA ILE A 85 -4.48 9.46 -9.16
C ILE A 85 -3.00 9.84 -9.06
N ASP A 86 -2.70 11.13 -8.99
CA ASP A 86 -1.35 11.64 -8.81
C ASP A 86 -0.76 11.31 -7.42
N ASP A 87 -1.59 11.28 -6.36
CA ASP A 87 -1.18 10.86 -5.01
C ASP A 87 -0.89 9.35 -4.97
N LEU A 88 -1.72 8.54 -5.65
CA LEU A 88 -1.47 7.09 -5.78
C LEU A 88 -0.21 6.80 -6.62
N ALA A 89 0.00 7.54 -7.71
CA ALA A 89 1.22 7.42 -8.51
C ALA A 89 2.46 7.76 -7.68
N GLY A 90 2.40 8.83 -6.88
CA GLY A 90 3.47 9.18 -5.95
C GLY A 90 3.75 8.09 -4.91
N LEU A 91 2.71 7.45 -4.37
CA LEU A 91 2.86 6.30 -3.47
C LEU A 91 3.53 5.12 -4.17
N ALA A 92 3.08 4.77 -5.38
CA ALA A 92 3.63 3.66 -6.16
C ALA A 92 5.12 3.88 -6.47
N ILE A 93 5.51 5.08 -6.90
CA ILE A 93 6.90 5.47 -7.14
C ILE A 93 7.72 5.32 -5.83
N THR A 94 7.19 5.80 -4.71
CA THR A 94 7.87 5.72 -3.41
C THR A 94 8.10 4.28 -2.97
N ILE A 95 7.07 3.44 -3.06
CA ILE A 95 7.17 2.01 -2.73
C ILE A 95 8.25 1.33 -3.59
N SER A 96 8.22 1.55 -4.90
CA SER A 96 9.17 0.95 -5.83
C SER A 96 10.60 1.43 -5.57
N TYR A 97 10.78 2.70 -5.24
CA TYR A 97 12.08 3.24 -4.88
C TYR A 97 12.63 2.62 -3.59
N ILE A 98 11.80 2.50 -2.55
CA ILE A 98 12.20 1.85 -1.29
C ILE A 98 12.60 0.39 -1.54
N ILE A 99 11.84 -0.35 -2.35
CA ILE A 99 12.19 -1.74 -2.73
C ILE A 99 13.53 -1.78 -3.45
N SER A 100 13.79 -0.88 -4.41
CA SER A 100 15.07 -0.81 -5.14
C SER A 100 16.25 -0.52 -4.23
N LYS A 101 16.02 0.16 -3.09
CA LYS A 101 17.00 0.45 -2.04
C LYS A 101 17.06 -0.61 -0.93
N LYS A 102 16.61 -1.85 -1.22
CA LYS A 102 16.63 -2.98 -0.28
C LYS A 102 15.77 -2.77 0.97
N GLY A 103 14.65 -2.07 0.82
CA GLY A 103 13.63 -1.92 1.85
C GLY A 103 13.67 -0.63 2.68
N GLN A 104 14.70 0.20 2.52
CA GLN A 104 14.82 1.49 3.21
C GLN A 104 15.36 2.58 2.29
N ALA A 105 14.87 3.82 2.46
CA ALA A 105 15.37 4.99 1.73
C ALA A 105 15.30 6.25 2.60
N SER A 106 16.25 7.17 2.42
CA SER A 106 16.19 8.42 3.15
C SER A 106 15.00 9.27 2.71
N ARG A 107 14.33 9.93 3.64
CA ARG A 107 13.22 10.84 3.33
C ARG A 107 13.63 11.89 2.29
N LYS A 108 14.84 12.44 2.41
CA LYS A 108 15.36 13.45 1.47
C LYS A 108 15.48 12.94 0.04
N ASP A 109 15.90 11.68 -0.14
CA ASP A 109 16.00 11.09 -1.48
C ASP A 109 14.62 10.83 -2.10
N VAL A 110 13.66 10.41 -1.29
CA VAL A 110 12.27 10.25 -1.73
C VAL A 110 11.64 11.60 -2.08
N GLU A 111 11.87 12.63 -1.26
CA GLU A 111 11.41 14.00 -1.54
C GLU A 111 11.98 14.51 -2.86
N ARG A 112 13.28 14.33 -3.11
CA ARG A 112 13.92 14.70 -4.36
C ARG A 112 13.31 13.99 -5.56
N LEU A 113 13.14 12.67 -5.45
CA LEU A 113 12.52 11.85 -6.52
C LEU A 113 11.10 12.31 -6.85
N LEU A 114 10.28 12.55 -5.84
CA LEU A 114 8.90 12.98 -6.03
C LEU A 114 8.81 14.43 -6.57
N SER A 115 9.75 15.30 -6.22
CA SER A 115 9.77 16.70 -6.71
C SER A 115 10.01 16.82 -8.22
N GLU A 116 10.56 15.77 -8.85
CA GLU A 116 10.64 15.68 -10.31
C GLU A 116 9.28 15.45 -10.99
N LYS A 117 8.31 14.92 -10.27
CA LYS A 117 7.00 14.46 -10.80
C LYS A 117 5.81 15.26 -10.29
N MET A 118 5.96 15.97 -9.17
CA MET A 118 4.89 16.75 -8.56
C MET A 118 5.42 18.05 -7.92
N PRO A 119 4.56 19.04 -7.68
CA PRO A 119 4.96 20.30 -7.05
C PRO A 119 5.55 20.08 -5.65
N ASN A 120 6.62 20.80 -5.33
CA ASN A 120 7.38 20.66 -4.06
C ASN A 120 6.48 20.78 -2.81
N TRP A 121 5.52 21.71 -2.81
CA TRP A 121 4.59 21.88 -1.69
C TRP A 121 3.75 20.62 -1.39
N LYS A 122 3.53 19.79 -2.40
CA LYS A 122 2.72 18.57 -2.29
C LYS A 122 3.52 17.36 -1.82
N VAL A 123 4.84 17.35 -2.07
CA VAL A 123 5.72 16.21 -1.78
C VAL A 123 5.70 15.85 -0.29
N GLY A 124 6.03 16.80 0.58
CA GLY A 124 6.06 16.60 2.03
C GLY A 124 4.69 16.15 2.58
N LEU A 125 3.61 16.83 2.12
CA LEU A 125 2.24 16.47 2.52
C LEU A 125 1.86 15.04 2.15
N ASN A 126 2.28 14.58 0.97
CA ASN A 126 2.00 13.22 0.52
C ASN A 126 2.78 12.18 1.32
N ILE A 127 4.07 12.41 1.57
CA ILE A 127 4.87 11.50 2.40
C ILE A 127 4.27 11.38 3.80
N ASP A 128 3.93 12.50 4.45
CA ASP A 128 3.30 12.50 5.77
C ASP A 128 1.93 11.79 5.75
N ARG A 129 1.20 11.93 4.64
CA ARG A 129 -0.06 11.21 4.41
C ARG A 129 0.18 9.70 4.30
N TYR A 130 1.17 9.27 3.53
CA TYR A 130 1.50 7.85 3.38
C TYR A 130 1.91 7.22 4.71
N ILE A 131 2.67 7.93 5.54
CA ILE A 131 3.03 7.50 6.90
C ILE A 131 1.78 7.43 7.78
N ARG A 132 0.97 8.48 7.79
CA ARG A 132 -0.25 8.55 8.61
C ARG A 132 -1.22 7.43 8.30
N TYR A 133 -1.36 7.06 7.02
CA TYR A 133 -2.24 5.97 6.60
C TYR A 133 -1.61 4.58 6.74
N GLY A 134 -0.33 4.47 7.11
CA GLY A 134 0.36 3.21 7.40
C GLY A 134 0.90 2.47 6.18
N TYR A 135 1.02 3.16 5.05
CA TYR A 135 1.74 2.61 3.89
C TYR A 135 3.25 2.68 4.08
N LEU A 136 3.73 3.76 4.66
CA LEU A 136 5.14 3.96 5.00
C LEU A 136 5.31 4.08 6.51
N GLY A 137 6.46 3.66 7.01
CA GLY A 137 6.97 4.00 8.32
C GLY A 137 8.19 4.90 8.18
N GLN A 138 8.54 5.60 9.26
CA GLN A 138 9.76 6.40 9.36
C GLN A 138 10.43 6.09 10.70
N ASP A 139 11.73 5.83 10.67
CA ASP A 139 12.55 5.65 11.87
C ASP A 139 13.07 6.99 12.42
N ASP A 140 13.75 6.94 13.57
CA ASP A 140 14.32 8.11 14.25
C ASP A 140 15.43 8.79 13.43
N ASN A 141 16.04 8.08 12.47
CA ASN A 141 17.08 8.59 11.57
C ASN A 141 16.49 9.20 10.28
N GLY A 142 15.18 9.25 10.17
CA GLY A 142 14.49 9.76 8.98
C GLY A 142 14.51 8.80 7.79
N GLN A 143 14.81 7.49 8.01
CA GLN A 143 14.68 6.48 6.97
C GLN A 143 13.23 6.04 6.83
N LEU A 144 12.74 6.04 5.59
CA LEU A 144 11.42 5.52 5.23
C LEU A 144 11.52 4.05 4.91
N PHE A 145 10.54 3.28 5.36
CA PHE A 145 10.39 1.84 5.07
C PHE A 145 8.92 1.49 4.78
N LEU A 146 8.70 0.31 4.21
CA LEU A 146 7.35 -0.17 3.91
C LEU A 146 6.67 -0.64 5.20
N ASP A 147 5.58 0.02 5.58
CA ASP A 147 4.80 -0.35 6.76
C ASP A 147 3.76 -1.44 6.41
N TRP A 148 3.07 -1.94 7.43
CA TRP A 148 2.16 -3.08 7.39
C TRP A 148 1.10 -3.00 6.27
N ARG A 149 0.57 -1.81 5.99
CA ARG A 149 -0.49 -1.63 5.00
C ARG A 149 0.00 -1.85 3.57
N THR A 150 1.22 -1.44 3.25
CA THR A 150 1.83 -1.75 1.96
C THR A 150 1.96 -3.25 1.78
N ARG A 151 2.38 -3.99 2.81
CA ARG A 151 2.50 -5.46 2.74
C ARG A 151 1.16 -6.15 2.59
N ALA A 152 0.10 -5.56 3.16
CA ALA A 152 -1.24 -6.13 3.17
C ALA A 152 -2.06 -5.86 1.91
N GLU A 153 -1.88 -4.70 1.29
CA GLU A 153 -2.76 -4.19 0.23
C GLU A 153 -2.07 -4.06 -1.13
N VAL A 154 -0.72 -4.06 -1.19
CA VAL A 154 0.03 -3.83 -2.42
C VAL A 154 0.75 -5.10 -2.86
N ASP A 155 0.41 -5.60 -4.04
CA ASP A 155 1.22 -6.61 -4.71
C ASP A 155 2.51 -5.95 -5.26
N GLN A 156 3.58 -6.05 -4.46
CA GLN A 156 4.86 -5.42 -4.77
C GLN A 156 5.50 -5.98 -6.05
N LYS A 157 5.29 -7.28 -6.35
CA LYS A 157 5.82 -7.91 -7.56
C LYS A 157 5.09 -7.41 -8.81
N ALA A 158 3.76 -7.38 -8.75
CA ALA A 158 2.94 -6.84 -9.84
C ALA A 158 3.25 -5.36 -10.10
N LEU A 159 3.43 -4.56 -9.03
CA LEU A 159 3.80 -3.14 -9.15
C LEU A 159 5.13 -2.95 -9.87
N ILE A 160 6.18 -3.69 -9.48
CA ILE A 160 7.49 -3.60 -10.12
C ILE A 160 7.42 -4.04 -11.58
N ASN A 161 6.75 -5.15 -11.86
CA ASN A 161 6.59 -5.65 -13.24
C ASN A 161 5.87 -4.63 -14.13
N MET A 162 4.83 -3.96 -13.62
CA MET A 162 4.11 -2.92 -14.35
C MET A 162 5.02 -1.73 -14.69
N LEU A 163 5.85 -1.28 -13.76
CA LEU A 163 6.78 -0.17 -13.98
C LEU A 163 7.87 -0.53 -14.98
N LEU A 164 8.43 -1.75 -14.89
CA LEU A 164 9.44 -2.22 -15.85
C LEU A 164 8.86 -2.42 -17.25
N SER A 165 7.60 -2.84 -17.37
CA SER A 165 6.93 -3.04 -18.67
C SER A 165 6.61 -1.72 -19.36
N SER A 166 6.39 -0.64 -18.62
CA SER A 166 6.11 0.70 -19.19
C SER A 166 7.35 1.34 -19.83
N ASP A 167 8.55 1.00 -19.38
CA ASP A 167 9.80 1.51 -19.97
C ASP A 167 10.10 0.90 -21.35
N THR A 168 9.54 -0.29 -21.66
CA THR A 168 9.77 -0.97 -22.94
C THR A 168 8.90 -0.42 -24.10
N GLN A 169 7.85 0.33 -23.82
CA GLN A 169 6.95 0.90 -24.82
C GLN A 169 7.30 2.35 -25.23
N GLY A 170 8.26 2.97 -24.57
CA GLY A 170 8.65 4.37 -24.79
C GLY A 170 9.62 4.66 -25.93
N THR A 171 10.12 3.65 -26.67
CA THR A 171 11.20 3.83 -27.65
C THR A 171 10.78 3.48 -29.09
N THR A 172 9.56 3.82 -29.50
CA THR A 172 9.21 3.78 -30.92
C THR A 172 8.54 5.11 -31.28
N THR A 173 9.33 6.16 -31.29
CA THR A 173 8.98 7.40 -31.99
C THR A 173 9.46 7.23 -33.41
N ALA A 174 8.53 6.90 -34.31
CA ALA A 174 8.76 6.94 -35.76
C ALA A 174 9.12 8.37 -36.16
N GLU A 175 10.25 8.52 -36.82
CA GLU A 175 10.59 9.72 -37.58
C GLU A 175 9.56 9.96 -38.67
N PRO A 176 9.07 11.18 -38.84
CA PRO A 176 8.33 11.52 -40.05
C PRO A 176 9.34 11.81 -41.18
N SER A 177 9.40 10.91 -42.13
CA SER A 177 10.06 11.13 -43.42
C SER A 177 9.42 12.32 -44.14
N GLU A 178 10.17 13.43 -44.24
CA GLU A 178 9.91 14.51 -45.21
C GLU A 178 10.07 13.99 -46.63
N GLU A 179 9.00 13.73 -47.32
CA GLU A 179 8.98 13.70 -48.79
C GLU A 179 8.60 15.09 -49.33
N ARG A 180 9.62 15.82 -49.72
CA ARG A 180 9.50 16.92 -50.64
C ARG A 180 8.96 16.39 -51.98
N LYS A 181 7.80 16.87 -52.44
CA LYS A 181 7.45 16.91 -53.86
C LYS A 181 7.33 18.35 -54.32
N ASN A 182 8.42 18.83 -54.92
CA ASN A 182 8.41 19.82 -55.97
C ASN A 182 7.74 19.21 -57.19
N GLN A 183 6.74 19.88 -57.77
CA GLN A 183 6.63 20.14 -59.23
C GLN A 183 5.33 20.86 -59.61
N LYS A 184 5.59 21.98 -60.26
CA LYS A 184 4.76 22.79 -61.20
C LYS A 184 3.68 23.69 -60.62
#